data_31e41f2463333349874da35e04d1b738
#
_entry.id   31e41f2463333349874da35e04d1b738
#
_cell.length_a   1.000
_cell.length_b   1.000
_cell.length_c   1.000
_cell.angle_alpha   90.00
_cell.angle_beta   90.00
_cell.angle_gamma   90.00
#
_symmetry.space_group_name_H-M   'P 1'
#
loop_
_entity.id
_entity.type
_entity.pdbx_description
1 polymer ?
#
loop_
_entity_poly.entity_id
_entity_poly.type
_entity_poly.pdbx_seq_one_letter_code
_entity_poly.pdbx_strand_id
1 'polypeptide(L)'
;MATTKDDQKANLRTCRQCGAERALDQRYCISCGARLGSLPAAIRGQLGRTVSGVTAASAAAVDSAKPEKYDGWPFKRSEFMPSPRTAAAAVLVMLGLGVALGSVTQQLAQSAGFSTILLESPPVEEAPEVASVEPEPEEAGEPAPAATPSTAPLEEPVVEEPLPSEPPPATPPPESPEAPPGLPEIKHVFVIMLGEGGYEETFGTASQSKFLGEELPAQGELLSNYYAVTKGQLANQIALLSGQGPTPETAANCPNYGDVAPGAESAEGQVEGNGCVYPATTKTLPGQLAEAKLKWKAYVEGIEDGAATGQPASCRHPVLGTPDPNQATTPEDAYVTWRNPFVYFHSIIDGAECAKADVGLPQLATDLKLKAEKFPAFAYISPSPASSPEEFLKTTVPEIKESLAYKDGGMLVITSAQAPQEGEKADESGCCINPVFPNLPPPASEAPVTGPARETGGGGRVGLLLLSPYVEPGTTSETYFNHFSLLDTIEELFGLERIGYGAEPALTGFDESIFNAGS
;
A
#
# COMPACT_ATOMS: atom_id res chain seq x y z
N MET A 1 29.90 39.46 22.35
CA MET A 1 31.25 39.26 21.75
C MET A 1 31.03 38.48 20.47
N ALA A 2 31.24 39.15 19.35
CA ALA A 2 31.08 38.54 18.04
C ALA A 2 32.39 37.83 17.68
N THR A 3 32.34 36.50 17.54
CA THR A 3 33.46 35.71 17.04
C THR A 3 33.66 36.02 15.55
N THR A 4 34.86 36.46 15.19
CA THR A 4 35.21 36.84 13.84
C THR A 4 35.34 35.62 12.92
N LYS A 5 35.06 35.81 11.63
CA LYS A 5 35.09 34.76 10.57
C LYS A 5 36.42 33.97 10.49
N ASP A 6 37.49 34.48 11.07
CA ASP A 6 38.82 33.83 11.05
C ASP A 6 38.97 32.72 12.11
N ASP A 7 38.20 32.75 13.21
CA ASP A 7 38.24 31.68 14.21
C ASP A 7 37.52 30.39 13.76
N GLN A 8 36.61 30.47 12.77
CA GLN A 8 35.94 29.30 12.22
C GLN A 8 36.82 28.49 11.23
N LYS A 9 37.77 29.13 10.56
CA LYS A 9 38.68 28.46 9.60
C LYS A 9 39.74 27.58 10.27
N ALA A 10 40.12 27.84 11.51
CA ALA A 10 41.17 27.11 12.22
C ALA A 10 40.78 25.68 12.66
N ASN A 11 39.48 25.31 12.59
CA ASN A 11 38.95 24.03 13.07
C ASN A 11 38.38 23.09 11.98
N LEU A 12 38.67 23.37 10.70
CA LEU A 12 38.22 22.54 9.59
C LEU A 12 39.30 21.55 9.15
N ARG A 13 38.90 20.29 8.93
CA ARG A 13 39.76 19.28 8.30
C ARG A 13 39.09 18.80 7.01
N THR A 14 39.87 18.26 6.09
CA THR A 14 39.32 17.68 4.86
C THR A 14 38.96 16.20 5.04
N CYS A 15 37.90 15.74 4.37
CA CYS A 15 37.56 14.34 4.26
C CYS A 15 38.61 13.62 3.39
N ARG A 16 39.09 12.46 3.88
CA ARG A 16 40.10 11.68 3.14
C ARG A 16 39.56 11.02 1.88
N GLN A 17 38.25 10.88 1.77
CA GLN A 17 37.63 10.18 0.65
C GLN A 17 37.20 11.13 -0.48
N CYS A 18 36.63 12.30 -0.17
CA CYS A 18 36.13 13.23 -1.18
C CYS A 18 36.77 14.63 -1.15
N GLY A 19 37.67 14.93 -0.19
CA GLY A 19 38.33 16.23 -0.07
C GLY A 19 37.49 17.36 0.51
N ALA A 20 36.19 17.14 0.80
CA ALA A 20 35.31 18.18 1.33
C ALA A 20 35.72 18.63 2.74
N GLU A 21 35.57 19.93 3.04
CA GLU A 21 35.83 20.50 4.35
C GLU A 21 34.83 19.95 5.39
N ARG A 22 35.29 19.64 6.61
CA ARG A 22 34.50 19.10 7.70
C ARG A 22 34.87 19.70 9.06
N ALA A 23 33.91 19.77 9.97
CA ALA A 23 34.15 20.13 11.35
C ALA A 23 34.84 18.99 12.13
N LEU A 24 35.54 19.30 13.22
CA LEU A 24 36.30 18.32 14.00
C LEU A 24 35.44 17.29 14.75
N ASP A 25 34.22 17.66 15.08
CA ASP A 25 33.22 16.86 15.82
C ASP A 25 32.34 15.99 14.91
N GLN A 26 32.42 16.17 13.59
CA GLN A 26 31.68 15.37 12.63
C GLN A 26 32.12 13.90 12.62
N ARG A 27 31.17 12.99 12.80
CA ARG A 27 31.39 11.54 12.75
C ARG A 27 31.30 10.96 11.33
N TYR A 28 30.62 11.65 10.42
CA TYR A 28 30.46 11.29 9.02
C TYR A 28 30.67 12.52 8.13
N CYS A 29 31.17 12.32 6.93
CA CYS A 29 31.29 13.38 5.93
C CYS A 29 29.92 13.69 5.32
N ILE A 30 29.47 14.94 5.37
CA ILE A 30 28.17 15.36 4.82
C ILE A 30 28.15 15.22 3.29
N SER A 31 29.30 15.37 2.63
CA SER A 31 29.39 15.35 1.16
C SER A 31 29.50 13.95 0.54
N CYS A 32 29.96 12.92 1.28
CA CYS A 32 30.16 11.57 0.72
C CYS A 32 29.79 10.43 1.70
N GLY A 33 29.17 10.73 2.83
CA GLY A 33 28.78 9.72 3.81
C GLY A 33 29.91 8.97 4.53
N ALA A 34 31.17 9.22 4.16
CA ALA A 34 32.30 8.50 4.71
C ALA A 34 32.47 8.73 6.20
N ARG A 35 32.68 7.66 6.95
CA ARG A 35 32.92 7.73 8.39
C ARG A 35 34.27 8.38 8.70
N LEU A 36 34.27 9.39 9.55
CA LEU A 36 35.43 10.25 9.83
C LEU A 36 36.15 9.89 11.16
N GLY A 37 35.53 9.07 12.00
CA GLY A 37 36.06 8.69 13.31
C GLY A 37 36.49 7.23 13.39
N SER A 38 37.43 6.92 14.33
CA SER A 38 37.82 5.55 14.63
C SER A 38 36.70 4.81 15.40
N LEU A 39 36.45 3.54 15.04
CA LEU A 39 35.55 2.68 15.78
C LEU A 39 35.96 2.59 17.26
N PRO A 40 35.01 2.59 18.20
CA PRO A 40 35.28 2.32 19.61
C PRO A 40 36.04 1.00 19.78
N ALA A 41 36.96 0.94 20.74
CA ALA A 41 37.84 -0.22 20.93
C ALA A 41 37.07 -1.54 21.17
N ALA A 42 35.87 -1.49 21.77
CA ALA A 42 35.00 -2.64 21.99
C ALA A 42 34.53 -3.31 20.66
N ILE A 43 34.24 -2.50 19.63
CA ILE A 43 33.77 -3.03 18.33
C ILE A 43 34.96 -3.51 17.48
N ARG A 44 36.14 -2.90 17.63
CA ARG A 44 37.37 -3.30 16.93
C ARG A 44 37.86 -4.67 17.32
N GLY A 45 37.62 -5.10 18.57
CA GLY A 45 37.97 -6.44 19.08
C GLY A 45 37.07 -7.57 18.59
N GLN A 46 35.82 -7.27 18.25
CA GLN A 46 34.88 -8.27 17.71
C GLN A 46 35.08 -8.52 16.22
N LEU A 47 35.30 -7.47 15.42
CA LEU A 47 35.59 -7.60 13.98
C LEU A 47 36.93 -8.32 13.69
N GLY A 48 37.95 -8.17 14.57
CA GLY A 48 39.23 -8.85 14.42
C GLY A 48 39.17 -10.37 14.67
N ARG A 49 38.16 -10.87 15.40
CA ARG A 49 38.00 -12.29 15.70
C ARG A 49 37.21 -13.04 14.61
N THR A 50 36.33 -12.39 13.89
CA THR A 50 35.54 -13.00 12.82
C THR A 50 36.31 -13.12 11.51
N VAL A 51 37.27 -12.25 11.23
CA VAL A 51 38.08 -12.30 9.99
C VAL A 51 39.24 -13.29 10.07
N SER A 52 39.76 -13.60 11.27
CA SER A 52 40.85 -14.60 11.44
C SER A 52 40.40 -16.07 11.38
N GLY A 53 39.10 -16.34 11.40
CA GLY A 53 38.57 -17.72 11.34
C GLY A 53 38.26 -18.25 9.93
N VAL A 54 38.17 -17.35 8.91
CA VAL A 54 37.75 -17.74 7.56
C VAL A 54 38.90 -17.91 6.56
N THR A 55 40.12 -17.42 6.88
CA THR A 55 41.26 -17.45 5.94
C THR A 55 42.12 -18.70 5.96
N ALA A 56 41.82 -19.68 6.84
CA ALA A 56 42.67 -20.90 6.92
C ALA A 56 42.09 -22.15 6.22
N ALA A 57 40.86 -22.12 5.70
CA ALA A 57 40.21 -23.28 5.08
C ALA A 57 40.07 -23.23 3.56
N SER A 58 40.39 -22.10 2.90
CA SER A 58 40.14 -21.95 1.45
C SER A 58 41.39 -21.86 0.56
N ALA A 59 42.60 -22.10 1.10
CA ALA A 59 43.84 -21.96 0.34
C ALA A 59 44.45 -23.28 -0.15
N ALA A 60 43.75 -24.41 -0.03
CA ALA A 60 44.34 -25.75 -0.35
C ALA A 60 43.70 -26.49 -1.55
N ALA A 61 42.91 -25.86 -2.41
CA ALA A 61 42.25 -26.60 -3.50
C ALA A 61 42.04 -25.75 -4.78
N VAL A 62 43.04 -25.02 -5.25
CA VAL A 62 43.04 -24.55 -6.64
C VAL A 62 44.45 -24.58 -7.19
N ASP A 63 44.92 -25.77 -7.62
CA ASP A 63 45.89 -25.86 -8.67
C ASP A 63 45.63 -27.15 -9.49
N SER A 64 45.68 -27.00 -10.83
CA SER A 64 45.63 -28.05 -11.85
C SER A 64 44.27 -28.56 -12.33
N ALA A 65 43.66 -27.88 -13.31
CA ALA A 65 43.01 -28.55 -14.44
C ALA A 65 42.87 -27.63 -15.65
N LYS A 66 43.49 -28.02 -16.78
CA LYS A 66 43.34 -27.39 -18.11
C LYS A 66 41.92 -27.60 -18.65
N PRO A 67 41.42 -26.70 -19.52
CA PRO A 67 40.09 -26.84 -20.12
C PRO A 67 40.11 -27.91 -21.24
N GLU A 68 39.35 -28.97 -21.09
CA GLU A 68 38.98 -29.89 -22.18
C GLU A 68 37.59 -29.46 -22.74
N LYS A 69 37.52 -29.47 -24.08
CA LYS A 69 36.32 -29.24 -24.86
C LYS A 69 35.29 -30.34 -24.58
N TYR A 70 34.07 -29.98 -24.28
CA TYR A 70 32.95 -30.90 -24.13
C TYR A 70 32.03 -30.82 -25.33
N ASP A 71 32.03 -31.85 -26.17
CA ASP A 71 31.02 -32.11 -27.18
C ASP A 71 30.01 -33.12 -26.64
N GLY A 72 28.72 -32.80 -26.74
CA GLY A 72 27.63 -33.75 -26.87
C GLY A 72 27.08 -34.38 -25.60
N TRP A 73 25.91 -33.94 -25.18
CA TRP A 73 25.06 -34.62 -24.21
C TRP A 73 24.23 -35.75 -24.85
N PRO A 74 24.23 -36.95 -24.27
CA PRO A 74 23.13 -37.87 -24.44
C PRO A 74 22.61 -38.38 -23.08
N PHE A 75 21.61 -37.76 -22.48
CA PHE A 75 20.80 -38.43 -21.46
C PHE A 75 19.33 -38.47 -21.83
N LYS A 76 18.88 -39.72 -22.14
CA LYS A 76 17.46 -40.06 -22.19
C LYS A 76 16.84 -39.90 -20.79
N ARG A 77 15.77 -39.15 -20.70
CA ARG A 77 14.87 -39.09 -19.53
C ARG A 77 14.21 -40.47 -19.37
N SER A 78 14.55 -41.20 -18.35
CA SER A 78 13.72 -42.15 -17.58
C SER A 78 14.64 -43.13 -16.87
N GLU A 79 14.91 -42.92 -15.58
CA GLU A 79 15.32 -43.93 -14.61
C GLU A 79 16.06 -43.35 -13.41
N PHE A 80 15.42 -42.44 -12.66
CA PHE A 80 15.82 -42.14 -11.28
C PHE A 80 14.64 -41.58 -10.48
N MET A 81 13.61 -42.42 -10.29
CA MET A 81 12.71 -42.22 -9.14
C MET A 81 13.18 -43.18 -8.04
N PRO A 82 13.64 -42.66 -6.89
CA PRO A 82 13.94 -43.50 -5.75
C PRO A 82 12.67 -44.22 -5.29
N SER A 83 12.83 -45.52 -4.93
CA SER A 83 11.70 -46.30 -4.45
C SER A 83 11.09 -45.69 -3.19
N PRO A 84 9.78 -45.89 -2.89
CA PRO A 84 9.14 -45.33 -1.70
C PRO A 84 9.87 -45.64 -0.38
N ARG A 85 10.65 -46.75 -0.36
CA ARG A 85 11.43 -47.15 0.82
C ARG A 85 12.73 -46.33 0.95
N THR A 86 13.35 -45.94 -0.15
CA THR A 86 14.54 -45.06 -0.12
C THR A 86 14.19 -43.63 0.18
N ALA A 87 13.03 -43.14 -0.28
CA ALA A 87 12.51 -41.83 0.08
C ALA A 87 12.18 -41.75 1.58
N ALA A 88 11.52 -42.75 2.15
CA ALA A 88 11.23 -42.81 3.58
C ALA A 88 12.49 -42.83 4.46
N ALA A 89 13.55 -43.58 4.02
CA ALA A 89 14.82 -43.61 4.73
C ALA A 89 15.52 -42.21 4.69
N ALA A 90 15.47 -41.50 3.58
CA ALA A 90 16.04 -40.16 3.46
C ALA A 90 15.35 -39.15 4.37
N VAL A 91 14.01 -39.19 4.46
CA VAL A 91 13.25 -38.33 5.37
C VAL A 91 13.56 -38.60 6.85
N LEU A 92 13.71 -39.88 7.24
CA LEU A 92 14.09 -40.24 8.61
C LEU A 92 15.51 -39.78 8.97
N VAL A 93 16.44 -39.83 8.04
CA VAL A 93 17.81 -39.32 8.23
C VAL A 93 17.82 -37.82 8.38
N MET A 94 17.03 -37.08 7.56
CA MET A 94 16.91 -35.62 7.66
C MET A 94 16.25 -35.19 8.96
N LEU A 95 15.20 -35.88 9.42
CA LEU A 95 14.57 -35.62 10.71
C LEU A 95 15.51 -35.93 11.88
N GLY A 96 16.29 -37.02 11.81
CA GLY A 96 17.29 -37.34 12.82
C GLY A 96 18.42 -36.32 12.93
N LEU A 97 18.90 -35.79 11.80
CA LEU A 97 19.88 -34.71 11.74
C LEU A 97 19.33 -33.41 12.27
N GLY A 98 18.07 -33.08 11.96
CA GLY A 98 17.38 -31.86 12.47
C GLY A 98 17.26 -31.85 13.99
N VAL A 99 16.91 -33.00 14.61
CA VAL A 99 16.84 -33.12 16.08
C VAL A 99 18.25 -33.08 16.71
N ALA A 100 19.25 -33.69 16.10
CA ALA A 100 20.61 -33.64 16.61
C ALA A 100 21.22 -32.23 16.55
N LEU A 101 21.00 -31.49 15.47
CA LEU A 101 21.44 -30.08 15.35
C LEU A 101 20.68 -29.15 16.31
N GLY A 102 19.38 -29.37 16.49
CA GLY A 102 18.56 -28.59 17.44
C GLY A 102 19.01 -28.77 18.90
N SER A 103 19.38 -29.97 19.31
CA SER A 103 19.86 -30.23 20.68
C SER A 103 21.24 -29.63 20.96
N VAL A 104 22.11 -29.57 19.96
CA VAL A 104 23.45 -28.95 20.10
C VAL A 104 23.34 -27.42 20.22
N THR A 105 22.42 -26.78 19.51
CA THR A 105 22.22 -25.34 19.62
C THR A 105 21.64 -24.94 20.98
N GLN A 106 20.80 -25.77 21.59
CA GLN A 106 20.24 -25.52 22.91
C GLN A 106 21.32 -25.66 24.01
N GLN A 107 22.26 -26.61 23.90
CA GLN A 107 23.39 -26.73 24.83
C GLN A 107 24.39 -25.57 24.67
N LEU A 108 24.65 -25.11 23.46
CA LEU A 108 25.51 -23.96 23.23
C LEU A 108 24.92 -22.65 23.77
N ALA A 109 23.61 -22.47 23.72
CA ALA A 109 22.93 -21.31 24.31
C ALA A 109 23.05 -21.28 25.85
N GLN A 110 22.98 -22.45 26.48
CA GLN A 110 23.17 -22.57 27.96
C GLN A 110 24.62 -22.36 28.38
N SER A 111 25.61 -22.73 27.56
CA SER A 111 27.02 -22.52 27.87
C SER A 111 27.51 -21.09 27.59
N ALA A 112 26.77 -20.29 26.84
CA ALA A 112 27.10 -18.91 26.51
C ALA A 112 26.66 -17.88 27.57
N GLY A 113 26.09 -18.29 28.69
CA GLY A 113 25.80 -17.43 29.84
C GLY A 113 24.76 -16.34 29.60
N PHE A 114 23.81 -16.58 28.70
CA PHE A 114 22.63 -15.71 28.56
C PHE A 114 21.67 -16.03 29.74
N SER A 115 21.80 -15.26 30.82
CA SER A 115 20.79 -15.23 31.86
C SER A 115 19.52 -14.66 31.29
N THR A 116 18.45 -15.43 31.25
CA THR A 116 17.09 -14.92 31.06
C THR A 116 16.81 -13.97 32.21
N ILE A 117 16.74 -12.68 31.93
CA ILE A 117 16.21 -11.70 32.88
C ILE A 117 14.71 -11.98 32.97
N LEU A 118 14.31 -12.77 33.95
CA LEU A 118 12.94 -12.79 34.41
C LEU A 118 12.69 -11.42 35.07
N LEU A 119 11.95 -10.57 34.38
CA LEU A 119 11.35 -9.39 34.99
C LEU A 119 10.28 -9.91 35.98
N GLU A 120 10.66 -10.05 37.21
CA GLU A 120 9.75 -10.26 38.33
C GLU A 120 8.90 -8.99 38.42
N SER A 121 7.61 -9.10 38.18
CA SER A 121 6.66 -8.01 38.40
C SER A 121 6.68 -7.63 39.86
N PRO A 122 6.73 -6.34 40.22
CA PRO A 122 6.65 -5.92 41.62
C PRO A 122 5.32 -6.39 42.21
N PRO A 123 5.29 -6.75 43.50
CA PRO A 123 4.07 -7.18 44.16
C PRO A 123 3.05 -6.04 44.11
N VAL A 124 1.84 -6.37 43.69
CA VAL A 124 0.68 -5.49 43.75
C VAL A 124 0.39 -5.24 45.24
N GLU A 125 0.60 -4.01 45.67
CA GLU A 125 0.21 -3.54 47.00
C GLU A 125 -1.33 -3.48 47.00
N GLU A 126 -1.91 -4.30 47.88
CA GLU A 126 -3.35 -4.45 48.07
C GLU A 126 -3.91 -3.11 48.57
N ALA A 127 -4.70 -2.42 47.76
CA ALA A 127 -5.41 -1.22 48.17
C ALA A 127 -6.49 -1.58 49.21
N PRO A 128 -6.67 -0.75 50.25
CA PRO A 128 -7.65 -1.05 51.29
C PRO A 128 -9.09 -1.03 50.72
N GLU A 129 -9.82 -2.05 51.14
CA GLU A 129 -11.23 -2.29 50.89
C GLU A 129 -12.06 -1.08 51.37
N VAL A 130 -12.61 -0.30 50.44
CA VAL A 130 -13.56 0.77 50.75
C VAL A 130 -14.95 0.13 50.79
N ALA A 131 -15.52 0.13 52.01
CA ALA A 131 -16.84 -0.37 52.32
C ALA A 131 -17.91 0.27 51.39
N SER A 132 -18.68 -0.56 50.76
CA SER A 132 -19.88 -0.20 49.99
C SER A 132 -20.93 0.38 50.95
N VAL A 133 -21.25 1.65 50.76
CA VAL A 133 -22.43 2.29 51.35
C VAL A 133 -23.52 2.27 50.28
N GLU A 134 -24.57 1.51 50.59
CA GLU A 134 -25.81 1.41 49.89
C GLU A 134 -26.59 2.75 50.05
N PRO A 135 -27.08 3.42 48.97
CA PRO A 135 -27.95 4.57 49.13
C PRO A 135 -29.40 4.12 49.38
N GLU A 136 -29.95 4.47 50.51
CA GLU A 136 -31.40 4.42 50.81
C GLU A 136 -32.19 5.38 49.90
N PRO A 137 -33.46 5.03 49.57
CA PRO A 137 -34.29 5.81 48.64
C PRO A 137 -34.95 6.99 49.37
N GLU A 138 -34.71 8.22 48.88
CA GLU A 138 -35.43 9.41 49.29
C GLU A 138 -36.78 9.52 48.60
N GLU A 139 -37.80 9.75 49.44
CA GLU A 139 -39.21 9.90 49.11
C GLU A 139 -39.53 11.15 48.26
N ALA A 140 -40.57 10.97 47.43
CA ALA A 140 -41.18 12.01 46.63
C ALA A 140 -41.83 13.11 47.48
N GLY A 141 -41.43 14.35 47.28
CA GLY A 141 -42.08 15.54 47.80
C GLY A 141 -42.99 16.19 46.78
N GLU A 142 -44.22 16.30 47.16
CA GLU A 142 -45.39 16.85 46.42
C GLU A 142 -45.28 18.39 46.22
N PRO A 143 -45.85 18.97 45.14
CA PRO A 143 -45.71 20.42 44.82
C PRO A 143 -46.77 21.26 45.54
N ALA A 144 -46.37 22.41 46.05
CA ALA A 144 -47.25 23.45 46.61
C ALA A 144 -47.47 24.63 45.64
N PRO A 145 -48.50 25.48 45.82
CA PRO A 145 -49.43 25.84 44.75
C PRO A 145 -49.18 27.23 44.09
N ALA A 146 -49.87 27.39 42.97
CA ALA A 146 -49.94 28.58 42.14
C ALA A 146 -50.45 29.85 42.89
N ALA A 147 -49.85 30.98 42.61
CA ALA A 147 -50.40 32.28 42.81
C ALA A 147 -50.72 32.95 41.47
N THR A 148 -51.99 33.21 41.24
CA THR A 148 -52.49 34.07 40.17
C THR A 148 -52.36 35.55 40.54
N PRO A 149 -52.13 36.42 39.57
CA PRO A 149 -52.75 37.75 39.58
C PRO A 149 -53.46 38.06 38.28
N SER A 150 -54.68 38.36 38.48
CA SER A 150 -55.55 39.49 38.02
C SER A 150 -55.23 40.18 36.70
N THR A 151 -56.25 40.11 35.90
CA THR A 151 -56.62 40.77 34.65
C THR A 151 -56.56 42.33 34.65
N ALA A 152 -56.12 42.90 33.51
CA ALA A 152 -56.75 44.07 32.89
C ALA A 152 -56.43 44.02 31.37
N PRO A 153 -57.37 44.40 30.51
CA PRO A 153 -57.30 44.24 29.06
C PRO A 153 -56.67 45.50 28.42
N LEU A 154 -55.79 45.22 27.43
CA LEU A 154 -55.33 46.26 26.50
C LEU A 154 -55.62 45.77 25.08
N GLU A 155 -56.21 46.68 24.31
CA GLU A 155 -56.68 46.52 22.94
C GLU A 155 -55.62 46.00 22.00
N GLU A 156 -56.03 45.06 21.16
CA GLU A 156 -55.22 44.53 20.04
C GLU A 156 -55.18 45.52 18.89
N PRO A 157 -54.03 45.84 18.30
CA PRO A 157 -54.00 46.41 16.94
C PRO A 157 -54.12 45.24 15.95
N VAL A 158 -55.04 45.33 15.04
CA VAL A 158 -55.25 44.49 13.88
C VAL A 158 -53.98 44.54 13.04
N VAL A 159 -53.24 43.37 13.01
CA VAL A 159 -52.14 43.17 12.07
C VAL A 159 -52.71 42.40 10.88
N GLU A 160 -52.70 43.07 9.73
CA GLU A 160 -52.98 42.51 8.42
C GLU A 160 -52.06 41.30 8.18
N GLU A 161 -52.64 40.15 7.92
CA GLU A 161 -51.94 38.91 7.57
C GLU A 161 -51.25 39.10 6.21
N PRO A 162 -49.90 38.96 6.10
CA PRO A 162 -49.26 38.98 4.79
C PRO A 162 -49.59 37.71 4.02
N LEU A 163 -49.97 37.88 2.75
CA LEU A 163 -50.15 36.81 1.78
C LEU A 163 -48.93 35.85 1.79
N PRO A 164 -49.14 34.52 1.58
CA PRO A 164 -48.05 33.56 1.49
C PRO A 164 -47.10 33.96 0.36
N SER A 165 -45.87 34.26 0.70
CA SER A 165 -44.78 34.43 -0.27
C SER A 165 -44.56 33.12 -1.02
N GLU A 166 -44.54 33.16 -2.33
CA GLU A 166 -44.10 32.05 -3.17
C GLU A 166 -42.75 31.50 -2.66
N PRO A 167 -42.55 30.18 -2.57
CA PRO A 167 -41.24 29.66 -2.21
C PRO A 167 -40.20 30.10 -3.25
N PRO A 168 -38.99 30.49 -2.81
CA PRO A 168 -37.91 30.83 -3.75
C PRO A 168 -37.68 29.67 -4.73
N PRO A 169 -37.36 29.96 -6.00
CA PRO A 169 -37.06 28.92 -6.98
C PRO A 169 -35.97 28.00 -6.42
N ALA A 170 -36.20 26.69 -6.54
CA ALA A 170 -35.24 25.69 -6.13
C ALA A 170 -33.90 25.99 -6.79
N THR A 171 -32.86 26.13 -5.97
CA THR A 171 -31.48 26.22 -6.45
C THR A 171 -31.20 24.99 -7.32
N PRO A 172 -30.69 25.14 -8.55
CA PRO A 172 -30.31 23.98 -9.36
C PRO A 172 -29.32 23.12 -8.56
N PRO A 173 -29.32 21.81 -8.77
CA PRO A 173 -28.30 20.94 -8.19
C PRO A 173 -26.92 21.51 -8.52
N PRO A 174 -25.92 21.40 -7.64
CA PRO A 174 -24.56 21.78 -7.98
C PRO A 174 -24.16 21.03 -9.25
N GLU A 175 -23.75 21.77 -10.28
CA GLU A 175 -23.17 21.21 -11.49
C GLU A 175 -21.98 20.36 -11.07
N SER A 176 -21.87 19.16 -11.66
CA SER A 176 -20.64 18.37 -11.57
C SER A 176 -19.46 19.25 -12.01
N PRO A 177 -18.27 19.10 -11.38
CA PRO A 177 -17.08 19.81 -11.85
C PRO A 177 -16.94 19.59 -13.36
N GLU A 178 -16.80 20.68 -14.13
CA GLU A 178 -16.45 20.55 -15.55
C GLU A 178 -15.10 19.84 -15.65
N ALA A 179 -14.99 18.87 -16.57
CA ALA A 179 -13.73 18.23 -16.86
C ALA A 179 -12.68 19.27 -17.25
N PRO A 180 -11.41 19.10 -16.85
CA PRO A 180 -10.33 19.99 -17.26
C PRO A 180 -10.26 20.09 -18.78
N PRO A 181 -9.88 21.24 -19.34
CA PRO A 181 -9.72 21.38 -20.79
C PRO A 181 -8.73 20.35 -21.33
N GLY A 182 -9.14 19.49 -22.24
CA GLY A 182 -8.30 18.48 -22.87
C GLY A 182 -8.51 17.04 -22.42
N LEU A 183 -9.12 16.80 -21.25
CA LEU A 183 -9.47 15.46 -20.79
C LEU A 183 -10.95 15.13 -21.06
N PRO A 184 -11.29 13.85 -21.33
CA PRO A 184 -12.67 13.44 -21.53
C PRO A 184 -13.48 13.49 -20.25
N GLU A 185 -14.79 13.63 -20.36
CA GLU A 185 -15.71 13.59 -19.22
C GLU A 185 -15.87 12.14 -18.72
N ILE A 186 -14.93 11.69 -17.88
CA ILE A 186 -15.00 10.39 -17.19
C ILE A 186 -15.85 10.56 -15.92
N LYS A 187 -16.91 9.74 -15.82
CA LYS A 187 -17.83 9.76 -14.67
C LYS A 187 -17.62 8.60 -13.72
N HIS A 188 -17.05 7.51 -14.23
CA HIS A 188 -16.87 6.26 -13.49
C HIS A 188 -15.50 5.66 -13.78
N VAL A 189 -14.66 5.56 -12.77
CA VAL A 189 -13.36 4.91 -12.84
C VAL A 189 -13.45 3.56 -12.14
N PHE A 190 -13.13 2.49 -12.88
CA PHE A 190 -13.00 1.14 -12.36
C PHE A 190 -11.51 0.79 -12.35
N VAL A 191 -10.98 0.37 -11.22
CA VAL A 191 -9.60 -0.12 -11.11
C VAL A 191 -9.63 -1.58 -10.69
N ILE A 192 -9.22 -2.47 -11.57
CA ILE A 192 -8.93 -3.87 -11.22
C ILE A 192 -7.45 -3.94 -10.87
N MET A 193 -7.18 -4.12 -9.57
CA MET A 193 -5.83 -4.27 -9.04
C MET A 193 -5.51 -5.75 -8.88
N LEU A 194 -4.79 -6.31 -9.81
CA LEU A 194 -4.25 -7.65 -9.73
C LEU A 194 -3.15 -7.73 -8.67
N GLY A 195 -2.72 -8.93 -8.32
CA GLY A 195 -1.66 -9.12 -7.34
C GLY A 195 -0.27 -8.83 -7.89
N GLU A 196 0.58 -9.81 -7.81
CA GLU A 196 1.89 -9.80 -8.42
C GLU A 196 1.80 -10.22 -9.88
N GLY A 197 2.39 -9.41 -10.77
CA GLY A 197 2.40 -9.71 -12.20
C GLY A 197 3.33 -8.75 -12.95
N GLY A 198 4.39 -9.30 -13.58
CA GLY A 198 5.26 -8.53 -14.46
C GLY A 198 4.62 -8.25 -15.82
N TYR A 199 5.04 -7.17 -16.46
CA TYR A 199 4.53 -6.78 -17.79
C TYR A 199 4.68 -7.91 -18.82
N GLU A 200 5.88 -8.50 -18.91
CA GLU A 200 6.19 -9.50 -19.95
C GLU A 200 5.33 -10.75 -19.82
N GLU A 201 5.01 -11.18 -18.59
CA GLU A 201 4.20 -12.36 -18.34
C GLU A 201 2.70 -12.09 -18.43
N THR A 202 2.28 -10.84 -18.22
CA THR A 202 0.87 -10.47 -18.23
C THR A 202 0.45 -10.01 -19.63
N PHE A 203 1.03 -8.92 -20.12
CA PHE A 203 0.64 -8.26 -21.36
C PHE A 203 1.68 -8.36 -22.47
N GLY A 204 2.92 -8.75 -22.14
CA GLY A 204 4.03 -8.81 -23.06
C GLY A 204 4.11 -10.12 -23.85
N THR A 205 5.16 -10.23 -24.65
CA THR A 205 5.37 -11.36 -25.57
C THR A 205 5.67 -12.67 -24.85
N ALA A 206 6.04 -12.64 -23.57
CA ALA A 206 6.26 -13.83 -22.74
C ALA A 206 4.99 -14.34 -22.07
N SER A 207 3.85 -13.69 -22.26
CA SER A 207 2.57 -14.13 -21.71
C SER A 207 2.20 -15.52 -22.22
N GLN A 208 1.86 -16.41 -21.28
CA GLN A 208 1.37 -17.75 -21.61
C GLN A 208 -0.14 -17.74 -21.93
N SER A 209 -0.82 -16.64 -21.66
CA SER A 209 -2.23 -16.44 -21.93
C SER A 209 -2.41 -15.61 -23.18
N LYS A 210 -3.01 -16.21 -24.22
CA LYS A 210 -3.42 -15.47 -25.41
C LYS A 210 -4.45 -14.39 -25.07
N PHE A 211 -5.30 -14.63 -24.09
CA PHE A 211 -6.29 -13.64 -23.66
C PHE A 211 -5.62 -12.40 -23.05
N LEU A 212 -4.67 -12.58 -22.12
CA LEU A 212 -4.00 -11.45 -21.45
C LEU A 212 -2.99 -10.75 -22.38
N GLY A 213 -2.25 -11.50 -23.19
CA GLY A 213 -1.20 -10.94 -24.05
C GLY A 213 -1.68 -10.35 -25.38
N GLU A 214 -2.85 -10.80 -25.91
CA GLU A 214 -3.33 -10.39 -27.22
C GLU A 214 -4.79 -9.92 -27.23
N GLU A 215 -5.73 -10.76 -26.75
CA GLU A 215 -7.17 -10.53 -26.97
C GLU A 215 -7.72 -9.38 -26.11
N LEU A 216 -7.24 -9.26 -24.86
CA LEU A 216 -7.66 -8.20 -23.97
C LEU A 216 -6.99 -6.86 -24.30
N PRO A 217 -5.66 -6.78 -24.54
CA PRO A 217 -5.01 -5.53 -24.98
C PRO A 217 -5.56 -4.97 -26.30
N ALA A 218 -6.00 -5.83 -27.23
CA ALA A 218 -6.63 -5.38 -28.47
C ALA A 218 -7.95 -4.60 -28.27
N GLN A 219 -8.49 -4.54 -27.05
CA GLN A 219 -9.74 -3.85 -26.75
C GLN A 219 -9.56 -2.46 -26.12
N GLY A 220 -8.33 -2.01 -25.89
CA GLY A 220 -8.03 -0.74 -25.24
C GLY A 220 -6.65 -0.24 -25.58
N GLU A 221 -6.12 0.66 -24.80
CA GLU A 221 -4.76 1.16 -24.89
C GLU A 221 -3.87 0.53 -23.82
N LEU A 222 -2.73 -0.03 -24.25
CA LEU A 222 -1.74 -0.65 -23.37
C LEU A 222 -0.61 0.32 -23.05
N LEU A 223 -0.50 0.75 -21.78
CA LEU A 223 0.62 1.53 -21.28
C LEU A 223 1.75 0.57 -20.90
N SER A 224 2.65 0.32 -21.85
CA SER A 224 3.68 -0.71 -21.72
C SER A 224 4.77 -0.36 -20.69
N ASN A 225 5.05 0.93 -20.47
CA ASN A 225 6.00 1.45 -19.50
C ASN A 225 5.29 1.98 -18.24
N TYR A 226 4.39 1.18 -17.68
CA TYR A 226 3.75 1.47 -16.40
C TYR A 226 4.40 0.65 -15.28
N TYR A 227 4.76 1.32 -14.18
CA TYR A 227 5.59 0.76 -13.12
C TYR A 227 4.90 0.83 -11.75
N ALA A 228 5.15 -0.17 -10.93
CA ALA A 228 4.91 -0.08 -9.51
C ALA A 228 6.01 0.79 -8.86
N VAL A 229 5.66 1.53 -7.82
CA VAL A 229 6.53 2.58 -7.25
C VAL A 229 7.57 2.04 -6.27
N THR A 230 7.28 0.91 -5.63
CA THR A 230 8.10 0.33 -4.57
C THR A 230 7.88 -1.17 -4.42
N LYS A 231 8.73 -1.83 -3.63
CA LYS A 231 8.49 -3.19 -3.16
C LYS A 231 7.33 -3.22 -2.16
N GLY A 232 6.54 -4.29 -2.20
CA GLY A 232 5.37 -4.51 -1.32
C GLY A 232 4.05 -4.18 -2.01
N GLN A 233 3.22 -5.19 -2.22
CA GLN A 233 1.93 -5.02 -2.91
C GLN A 233 1.01 -4.04 -2.18
N LEU A 234 0.96 -4.11 -0.83
CA LEU A 234 0.18 -3.18 -0.03
C LEU A 234 0.69 -1.74 -0.20
N ALA A 235 2.01 -1.52 -0.13
CA ALA A 235 2.59 -0.18 -0.27
C ALA A 235 2.23 0.48 -1.61
N ASN A 236 2.21 -0.29 -2.70
CA ASN A 236 1.81 0.19 -4.02
C ASN A 236 0.32 0.56 -4.10
N GLN A 237 -0.53 -0.23 -3.46
CA GLN A 237 -1.97 0.07 -3.39
C GLN A 237 -2.25 1.30 -2.52
N ILE A 238 -1.51 1.47 -1.41
CA ILE A 238 -1.55 2.69 -0.57
C ILE A 238 -1.08 3.90 -1.38
N ALA A 239 -0.01 3.77 -2.16
CA ALA A 239 0.49 4.84 -3.03
C ALA A 239 -0.59 5.33 -4.00
N LEU A 240 -1.33 4.42 -4.63
CA LEU A 240 -2.45 4.77 -5.52
C LEU A 240 -3.60 5.49 -4.79
N LEU A 241 -3.88 5.14 -3.52
CA LEU A 241 -5.02 5.72 -2.80
C LEU A 241 -4.72 7.01 -2.05
N SER A 242 -3.44 7.33 -1.82
CA SER A 242 -3.08 8.43 -0.91
C SER A 242 -1.82 9.21 -1.31
N GLY A 243 -1.13 8.78 -2.35
CA GLY A 243 0.17 9.37 -2.69
C GLY A 243 1.25 9.17 -1.62
N GLN A 244 1.04 8.28 -0.63
CA GLN A 244 2.01 8.00 0.41
C GLN A 244 3.11 7.07 -0.09
N GLY A 245 4.35 7.34 0.31
CA GLY A 245 5.46 6.41 0.18
C GLY A 245 5.33 5.25 1.18
N PRO A 246 6.12 4.16 0.99
CA PRO A 246 6.08 2.99 1.86
C PRO A 246 6.63 3.28 3.27
N THR A 247 6.12 2.52 4.24
CA THR A 247 6.81 2.23 5.49
C THR A 247 7.48 0.86 5.39
N PRO A 248 8.40 0.49 6.31
CA PRO A 248 8.96 -0.86 6.36
C PRO A 248 7.87 -1.94 6.46
N GLU A 249 6.81 -1.67 7.21
CA GLU A 249 5.72 -2.60 7.46
C GLU A 249 4.80 -2.73 6.24
N THR A 250 4.46 -1.62 5.56
CA THR A 250 3.64 -1.69 4.33
C THR A 250 4.41 -2.33 3.18
N ALA A 251 5.73 -2.12 3.08
CA ALA A 251 6.60 -2.81 2.15
C ALA A 251 6.68 -4.33 2.42
N ALA A 252 6.43 -4.76 3.65
CA ALA A 252 6.32 -6.16 4.06
C ALA A 252 4.87 -6.69 4.07
N ASN A 253 3.91 -5.98 3.45
CA ASN A 253 2.48 -6.33 3.47
C ASN A 253 1.86 -6.40 4.88
N CYS A 254 2.39 -5.62 5.82
CA CYS A 254 1.82 -5.41 7.16
C CYS A 254 1.55 -6.69 7.97
N PRO A 255 2.55 -7.47 8.33
CA PRO A 255 2.34 -8.67 9.15
C PRO A 255 1.83 -8.38 10.57
N ASN A 256 2.04 -7.16 11.06
CA ASN A 256 1.50 -6.67 12.33
C ASN A 256 0.68 -5.41 12.05
N TYR A 257 -0.61 -5.48 12.28
CA TYR A 257 -1.56 -4.40 12.00
C TYR A 257 -1.49 -3.34 13.11
N GLY A 258 -0.67 -2.31 12.90
CA GLY A 258 -0.42 -1.27 13.90
C GLY A 258 -0.31 0.11 13.27
N ASP A 259 -0.55 1.14 14.08
CA ASP A 259 -0.48 2.55 13.67
C ASP A 259 0.91 2.92 13.16
N VAL A 260 0.94 3.81 12.17
CA VAL A 260 2.18 4.49 11.80
C VAL A 260 2.56 5.44 12.93
N ALA A 261 3.70 5.20 13.56
CA ALA A 261 4.20 5.98 14.68
C ALA A 261 5.64 6.48 14.43
N PRO A 262 5.94 7.77 14.69
CA PRO A 262 5.11 8.76 15.38
C PRO A 262 3.94 9.32 14.56
N GLY A 263 3.83 9.05 13.26
CA GLY A 263 2.73 9.50 12.42
C GLY A 263 2.74 11.01 12.14
N ALA A 264 3.91 11.64 12.22
CA ALA A 264 4.06 13.05 11.86
C ALA A 264 3.99 13.23 10.34
N GLU A 265 3.40 14.31 9.89
CA GLU A 265 3.33 14.64 8.47
C GLU A 265 4.49 15.56 8.08
N SER A 266 5.21 15.22 7.00
CA SER A 266 6.27 16.05 6.41
C SER A 266 5.69 17.24 5.65
N ALA A 267 6.57 18.13 5.19
CA ALA A 267 6.18 19.27 4.35
C ALA A 267 5.60 18.84 2.99
N GLU A 268 5.98 17.65 2.51
CA GLU A 268 5.51 17.05 1.27
C GLU A 268 4.24 16.21 1.46
N GLY A 269 3.59 16.27 2.63
CA GLY A 269 2.38 15.53 2.95
C GLY A 269 2.61 14.03 3.18
N GLN A 270 3.86 13.60 3.43
CA GLN A 270 4.18 12.21 3.72
C GLN A 270 4.12 11.93 5.22
N VAL A 271 3.53 10.82 5.61
CA VAL A 271 3.48 10.39 7.01
C VAL A 271 4.77 9.65 7.37
N GLU A 272 5.49 10.18 8.35
CA GLU A 272 6.75 9.63 8.82
C GLU A 272 6.54 8.68 9.99
N GLY A 273 7.14 7.49 9.91
CA GLY A 273 7.09 6.50 10.98
C GLY A 273 7.13 5.06 10.50
N ASN A 274 6.98 4.16 11.47
CA ASN A 274 6.86 2.73 11.26
C ASN A 274 5.43 2.29 11.60
N GLY A 275 4.91 1.32 10.88
CA GLY A 275 3.54 0.84 11.02
C GLY A 275 2.80 0.83 9.69
N CYS A 276 1.51 0.49 9.72
CA CYS A 276 0.74 0.27 8.51
C CYS A 276 -0.52 1.12 8.44
N VAL A 277 -1.12 1.46 9.60
CA VAL A 277 -2.39 2.19 9.65
C VAL A 277 -2.09 3.67 9.78
N TYR A 278 -2.46 4.41 8.76
CA TYR A 278 -2.16 5.83 8.65
C TYR A 278 -3.13 6.67 9.49
N PRO A 279 -2.67 7.80 10.07
CA PRO A 279 -3.50 8.71 10.86
C PRO A 279 -4.77 9.20 10.12
N ALA A 280 -5.80 9.58 10.86
CA ALA A 280 -7.04 10.11 10.30
C ALA A 280 -6.85 11.42 9.50
N THR A 281 -5.75 12.12 9.72
CA THR A 281 -5.37 13.35 8.99
C THR A 281 -4.78 13.05 7.62
N THR A 282 -4.35 11.81 7.33
CA THR A 282 -3.79 11.45 6.03
C THR A 282 -4.85 11.59 4.95
N LYS A 283 -4.57 12.43 3.96
CA LYS A 283 -5.45 12.61 2.81
C LYS A 283 -5.49 11.33 1.98
N THR A 284 -6.67 10.99 1.47
CA THR A 284 -6.89 9.80 0.63
C THR A 284 -7.85 10.13 -0.51
N LEU A 285 -7.72 9.47 -1.64
CA LEU A 285 -8.66 9.56 -2.75
C LEU A 285 -10.11 9.28 -2.30
N PRO A 286 -10.41 8.23 -1.49
CA PRO A 286 -11.75 8.05 -0.92
C PRO A 286 -12.25 9.25 -0.11
N GLY A 287 -11.38 9.87 0.69
CA GLY A 287 -11.71 11.07 1.46
C GLY A 287 -12.07 12.27 0.58
N GLN A 288 -11.23 12.55 -0.42
CA GLN A 288 -11.47 13.62 -1.39
C GLN A 288 -12.78 13.42 -2.18
N LEU A 289 -13.04 12.19 -2.64
CA LEU A 289 -14.29 11.85 -3.32
C LEU A 289 -15.50 12.11 -2.42
N ALA A 290 -15.42 11.71 -1.15
CA ALA A 290 -16.49 11.95 -0.19
C ALA A 290 -16.75 13.46 0.05
N GLU A 291 -15.69 14.27 0.15
CA GLU A 291 -15.78 15.74 0.25
C GLU A 291 -16.42 16.36 -1.00
N ALA A 292 -16.07 15.84 -2.19
CA ALA A 292 -16.69 16.22 -3.47
C ALA A 292 -18.11 15.65 -3.66
N LYS A 293 -18.66 14.89 -2.68
CA LYS A 293 -19.96 14.20 -2.74
C LYS A 293 -20.03 13.13 -3.82
N LEU A 294 -18.90 12.64 -4.26
CA LEU A 294 -18.75 11.50 -5.14
C LEU A 294 -18.67 10.22 -4.29
N LYS A 295 -19.26 9.15 -4.79
CA LYS A 295 -19.22 7.86 -4.10
C LYS A 295 -18.02 7.05 -4.56
N TRP A 296 -17.40 6.35 -3.63
CA TRP A 296 -16.43 5.32 -3.92
C TRP A 296 -16.87 3.97 -3.36
N LYS A 297 -16.33 2.88 -3.90
CA LYS A 297 -16.56 1.54 -3.38
C LYS A 297 -15.38 0.63 -3.68
N ALA A 298 -15.03 -0.20 -2.69
CA ALA A 298 -14.10 -1.30 -2.84
C ALA A 298 -14.88 -2.62 -2.88
N TYR A 299 -14.51 -3.50 -3.81
CA TYR A 299 -15.04 -4.84 -3.98
C TYR A 299 -13.88 -5.82 -3.81
N VAL A 300 -13.77 -6.40 -2.62
CA VAL A 300 -12.64 -7.25 -2.23
C VAL A 300 -13.10 -8.69 -2.12
N GLU A 301 -12.46 -9.58 -2.87
CA GLU A 301 -12.81 -11.01 -2.85
C GLU A 301 -12.50 -11.65 -1.50
N GLY A 302 -13.46 -12.43 -0.98
CA GLY A 302 -13.34 -13.17 0.27
C GLY A 302 -13.58 -12.36 1.55
N ILE A 303 -13.81 -11.05 1.47
CA ILE A 303 -14.05 -10.25 2.68
C ILE A 303 -15.27 -10.75 3.46
N GLU A 304 -16.29 -11.26 2.77
CA GLU A 304 -17.51 -11.85 3.32
C GLU A 304 -17.28 -13.18 4.04
N ASP A 305 -16.20 -13.91 3.75
CA ASP A 305 -15.89 -15.20 4.38
C ASP A 305 -15.69 -15.06 5.89
N GLY A 306 -15.32 -13.86 6.35
CA GLY A 306 -15.24 -13.51 7.76
C GLY A 306 -16.50 -13.78 8.57
N ALA A 307 -17.67 -13.68 7.95
CA ALA A 307 -18.95 -13.95 8.61
C ALA A 307 -19.04 -15.39 9.16
N ALA A 308 -18.43 -16.37 8.50
CA ALA A 308 -18.40 -17.75 8.94
C ALA A 308 -17.57 -17.95 10.23
N THR A 309 -16.61 -17.06 10.49
CA THR A 309 -15.73 -17.08 11.67
C THR A 309 -16.08 -16.02 12.71
N GLY A 310 -17.19 -15.29 12.51
CA GLY A 310 -17.63 -14.21 13.39
C GLY A 310 -16.88 -12.88 13.19
N GLN A 311 -16.14 -12.76 12.09
CA GLN A 311 -15.52 -11.50 11.65
C GLN A 311 -16.52 -10.67 10.82
N PRO A 312 -16.31 -9.35 10.67
CA PRO A 312 -17.13 -8.53 9.77
C PRO A 312 -17.10 -9.05 8.32
N ALA A 313 -18.24 -8.95 7.62
CA ALA A 313 -18.36 -9.28 6.19
C ALA A 313 -18.10 -8.07 5.27
N SER A 314 -17.67 -6.95 5.83
CA SER A 314 -17.28 -5.71 5.15
C SER A 314 -16.38 -4.91 6.07
N CYS A 315 -15.53 -4.04 5.53
CA CYS A 315 -14.56 -3.26 6.31
C CYS A 315 -13.78 -4.15 7.31
N ARG A 316 -13.34 -5.30 6.80
CA ARG A 316 -12.71 -6.34 7.62
C ARG A 316 -11.23 -6.06 7.78
N HIS A 317 -10.80 -5.90 9.02
CA HIS A 317 -9.39 -5.67 9.38
C HIS A 317 -9.05 -6.32 10.72
N PRO A 318 -7.76 -6.61 11.00
CA PRO A 318 -7.31 -7.09 12.29
C PRO A 318 -7.56 -6.07 13.41
N VAL A 319 -7.49 -6.55 14.64
CA VAL A 319 -7.45 -5.65 15.81
C VAL A 319 -6.13 -4.89 15.80
N LEU A 320 -6.20 -3.58 16.03
CA LEU A 320 -5.04 -2.71 16.05
C LEU A 320 -4.00 -3.19 17.08
N GLY A 321 -2.72 -3.16 16.71
CA GLY A 321 -1.60 -3.63 17.52
C GLY A 321 -1.44 -5.15 17.58
N THR A 322 -2.17 -5.93 16.76
CA THR A 322 -2.04 -7.39 16.72
C THR A 322 -1.43 -7.89 15.41
N PRO A 323 -0.84 -9.10 15.41
CA PRO A 323 -0.50 -9.76 14.15
C PRO A 323 -1.73 -9.94 13.26
N ASP A 324 -1.54 -9.79 11.95
CA ASP A 324 -2.61 -10.00 10.98
C ASP A 324 -2.80 -11.51 10.72
N PRO A 325 -3.97 -12.08 11.04
CA PRO A 325 -4.27 -13.49 10.80
C PRO A 325 -4.53 -13.83 9.33
N ASN A 326 -4.79 -12.80 8.50
CA ASN A 326 -5.17 -12.96 7.09
C ASN A 326 -4.02 -12.54 6.14
N GLN A 327 -2.79 -12.99 6.44
CA GLN A 327 -1.62 -12.77 5.57
C GLN A 327 -1.61 -13.71 4.34
N ALA A 328 -2.35 -14.80 4.37
CA ALA A 328 -2.47 -15.75 3.27
C ALA A 328 -3.89 -16.32 3.21
N THR A 329 -4.30 -16.73 2.02
CA THR A 329 -5.59 -17.41 1.82
C THR A 329 -5.61 -18.79 2.44
N THR A 330 -6.78 -19.24 2.89
CA THR A 330 -7.06 -20.63 3.26
C THR A 330 -8.21 -21.18 2.41
N PRO A 331 -8.48 -22.49 2.41
CA PRO A 331 -9.64 -23.05 1.70
C PRO A 331 -10.99 -22.50 2.17
N GLU A 332 -11.05 -22.04 3.43
CA GLU A 332 -12.28 -21.53 4.07
C GLU A 332 -12.36 -20.01 4.07
N ASP A 333 -11.24 -19.31 3.75
CA ASP A 333 -11.14 -17.85 3.80
C ASP A 333 -10.21 -17.35 2.67
N ALA A 334 -10.81 -16.82 1.63
CA ALA A 334 -10.08 -16.28 0.48
C ALA A 334 -9.57 -14.85 0.69
N TYR A 335 -9.97 -14.20 1.81
CA TYR A 335 -9.57 -12.84 2.13
C TYR A 335 -8.12 -12.75 2.58
N VAL A 336 -7.45 -11.72 2.08
CA VAL A 336 -6.10 -11.33 2.51
C VAL A 336 -6.11 -9.83 2.80
N THR A 337 -5.77 -9.42 4.04
CA THR A 337 -5.92 -8.04 4.49
C THR A 337 -5.14 -7.05 3.62
N TRP A 338 -3.90 -7.37 3.26
CA TRP A 338 -3.05 -6.49 2.44
C TRP A 338 -3.53 -6.33 0.97
N ARG A 339 -4.57 -7.05 0.55
CA ARG A 339 -5.27 -6.83 -0.73
C ARG A 339 -6.38 -5.79 -0.63
N ASN A 340 -6.66 -5.32 0.58
CA ASN A 340 -7.64 -4.30 0.89
C ASN A 340 -6.96 -3.04 1.45
N PRO A 341 -6.46 -2.14 0.60
CA PRO A 341 -5.70 -0.98 1.07
C PRO A 341 -6.53 0.02 1.86
N PHE A 342 -7.86 -0.03 1.78
CA PHE A 342 -8.76 0.92 2.44
C PHE A 342 -8.74 0.79 3.96
N VAL A 343 -8.48 -0.41 4.47
CA VAL A 343 -8.47 -0.66 5.92
C VAL A 343 -7.20 -0.19 6.63
N TYR A 344 -6.28 0.44 5.91
CA TYR A 344 -5.04 0.98 6.48
C TYR A 344 -5.07 2.51 6.70
N PHE A 345 -6.27 3.09 6.79
CA PHE A 345 -6.45 4.52 7.05
C PHE A 345 -7.52 4.75 8.12
N HIS A 346 -7.15 5.41 9.23
CA HIS A 346 -8.10 5.81 10.27
C HIS A 346 -9.22 6.70 9.75
N SER A 347 -8.96 7.53 8.73
CA SER A 347 -9.99 8.33 8.05
C SER A 347 -11.11 7.48 7.43
N ILE A 348 -10.86 6.18 7.19
CA ILE A 348 -11.82 5.24 6.61
C ILE A 348 -12.40 4.31 7.69
N ILE A 349 -11.53 3.60 8.44
CA ILE A 349 -11.97 2.53 9.36
C ILE A 349 -12.72 3.05 10.59
N ASP A 350 -12.44 4.27 11.03
CA ASP A 350 -13.11 4.86 12.20
C ASP A 350 -14.54 5.34 11.88
N GLY A 351 -14.90 5.37 10.58
CA GLY A 351 -16.19 5.84 10.11
C GLY A 351 -17.19 4.72 9.80
N ALA A 352 -18.49 5.00 10.00
CA ALA A 352 -19.56 4.06 9.66
C ALA A 352 -19.72 3.82 8.13
N GLU A 353 -19.10 4.63 7.31
CA GLU A 353 -19.16 4.50 5.84
C GLU A 353 -18.27 3.36 5.34
N CYS A 354 -17.21 3.00 6.05
CA CYS A 354 -16.34 1.88 5.69
C CYS A 354 -17.16 0.60 5.41
N ALA A 355 -18.01 0.21 6.33
CA ALA A 355 -18.83 -1.02 6.19
C ALA A 355 -19.82 -0.98 5.00
N LYS A 356 -20.09 0.19 4.42
CA LYS A 356 -20.96 0.35 3.24
C LYS A 356 -20.18 0.42 1.94
N ALA A 357 -18.96 0.93 2.00
CA ALA A 357 -18.13 1.19 0.84
C ALA A 357 -17.10 0.07 0.57
N ASP A 358 -16.58 -0.56 1.61
CA ASP A 358 -15.62 -1.66 1.51
C ASP A 358 -16.32 -3.00 1.74
N VAL A 359 -16.66 -3.69 0.64
CA VAL A 359 -17.61 -4.83 0.61
C VAL A 359 -17.04 -6.01 -0.18
N GLY A 360 -17.71 -7.17 -0.09
CA GLY A 360 -17.35 -8.36 -0.84
C GLY A 360 -17.53 -8.21 -2.35
N LEU A 361 -16.66 -8.86 -3.10
CA LEU A 361 -16.69 -8.88 -4.56
C LEU A 361 -18.05 -9.27 -5.17
N PRO A 362 -18.86 -10.20 -4.60
CA PRO A 362 -20.19 -10.51 -5.12
C PRO A 362 -21.14 -9.31 -5.20
N GLN A 363 -20.91 -8.26 -4.41
CA GLN A 363 -21.70 -7.03 -4.48
C GLN A 363 -21.52 -6.28 -5.81
N LEU A 364 -20.35 -6.42 -6.48
CA LEU A 364 -20.08 -5.81 -7.78
C LEU A 364 -21.14 -6.19 -8.82
N ALA A 365 -21.46 -7.48 -8.96
CA ALA A 365 -22.45 -7.97 -9.91
C ALA A 365 -23.86 -7.40 -9.66
N THR A 366 -24.16 -7.01 -8.42
CA THR A 366 -25.41 -6.33 -8.05
C THR A 366 -25.36 -4.86 -8.43
N ASP A 367 -24.26 -4.20 -8.11
CA ASP A 367 -24.10 -2.76 -8.32
C ASP A 367 -23.94 -2.41 -9.81
N LEU A 368 -23.35 -3.26 -10.64
CA LEU A 368 -23.27 -3.08 -12.10
C LEU A 368 -24.64 -3.02 -12.79
N LYS A 369 -25.70 -3.48 -12.14
CA LYS A 369 -27.10 -3.38 -12.64
C LYS A 369 -27.77 -2.05 -12.28
N LEU A 370 -27.12 -1.22 -11.48
CA LEU A 370 -27.65 0.09 -11.13
C LEU A 370 -27.65 1.02 -12.34
N LYS A 371 -28.47 2.07 -12.27
CA LYS A 371 -28.34 3.20 -13.20
C LYS A 371 -26.99 3.89 -12.96
N ALA A 372 -26.44 4.52 -14.02
CA ALA A 372 -25.14 5.16 -13.96
C ALA A 372 -25.02 6.14 -12.78
N GLU A 373 -25.97 7.04 -12.59
CA GLU A 373 -25.98 8.03 -11.49
C GLU A 373 -26.05 7.44 -10.08
N LYS A 374 -26.27 6.13 -9.95
CA LYS A 374 -26.30 5.41 -8.67
C LYS A 374 -25.03 4.62 -8.41
N PHE A 375 -24.31 4.27 -9.47
CA PHE A 375 -23.02 3.58 -9.36
C PHE A 375 -21.95 4.53 -8.77
N PRO A 376 -20.97 4.01 -8.02
CA PRO A 376 -19.87 4.86 -7.51
C PRO A 376 -19.06 5.51 -8.65
N ALA A 377 -18.54 6.71 -8.39
CA ALA A 377 -17.62 7.38 -9.30
C ALA A 377 -16.27 6.63 -9.35
N PHE A 378 -15.83 6.07 -8.22
CA PHE A 378 -14.62 5.26 -8.13
C PHE A 378 -14.94 3.86 -7.59
N ALA A 379 -14.59 2.82 -8.34
CA ALA A 379 -14.76 1.42 -8.01
C ALA A 379 -13.41 0.71 -8.02
N TYR A 380 -12.93 0.29 -6.86
CA TYR A 380 -11.71 -0.51 -6.72
C TYR A 380 -12.07 -1.99 -6.60
N ILE A 381 -11.45 -2.84 -7.41
CA ILE A 381 -11.79 -4.26 -7.51
C ILE A 381 -10.51 -5.07 -7.27
N SER A 382 -10.53 -5.88 -6.22
CA SER A 382 -9.38 -6.68 -5.78
C SER A 382 -9.73 -8.16 -5.73
N PRO A 383 -9.32 -8.94 -6.74
CA PRO A 383 -9.45 -10.39 -6.69
C PRO A 383 -8.50 -11.01 -5.64
N SER A 384 -8.86 -12.17 -5.12
CA SER A 384 -8.02 -12.94 -4.20
C SER A 384 -6.72 -13.40 -4.87
N PRO A 385 -5.60 -13.50 -4.14
CA PRO A 385 -4.38 -14.13 -4.65
C PRO A 385 -4.56 -15.59 -5.10
N ALA A 386 -5.61 -16.26 -4.64
CA ALA A 386 -5.96 -17.62 -5.06
C ALA A 386 -6.69 -17.67 -6.39
N SER A 387 -7.25 -16.57 -6.87
CA SER A 387 -8.02 -16.49 -8.11
C SER A 387 -7.10 -16.39 -9.33
N SER A 388 -7.45 -17.08 -10.42
CA SER A 388 -6.76 -16.92 -11.69
C SER A 388 -7.06 -15.55 -12.29
N PRO A 389 -6.06 -14.69 -12.54
CA PRO A 389 -6.29 -13.39 -13.17
C PRO A 389 -7.01 -13.48 -14.51
N GLU A 390 -6.66 -14.47 -15.34
CA GLU A 390 -7.28 -14.68 -16.65
C GLU A 390 -8.76 -15.04 -16.54
N GLU A 391 -9.14 -16.00 -15.69
CA GLU A 391 -10.54 -16.41 -15.53
C GLU A 391 -11.37 -15.31 -14.90
N PHE A 392 -10.81 -14.60 -13.94
CA PHE A 392 -11.42 -13.44 -13.31
C PHE A 392 -11.73 -12.35 -14.34
N LEU A 393 -10.74 -11.96 -15.14
CA LEU A 393 -10.90 -10.91 -16.14
C LEU A 393 -11.84 -11.31 -17.28
N LYS A 394 -11.83 -12.57 -17.73
CA LYS A 394 -12.77 -13.09 -18.73
C LYS A 394 -14.23 -12.95 -18.31
N THR A 395 -14.50 -13.00 -17.02
CA THR A 395 -15.84 -12.83 -16.46
C THR A 395 -16.15 -11.37 -16.17
N THR A 396 -15.28 -10.68 -15.46
CA THR A 396 -15.55 -9.36 -14.88
C THR A 396 -15.48 -8.24 -15.92
N VAL A 397 -14.55 -8.29 -16.87
CA VAL A 397 -14.40 -7.22 -17.88
C VAL A 397 -15.65 -7.07 -18.75
N PRO A 398 -16.23 -8.15 -19.32
CA PRO A 398 -17.48 -8.03 -20.06
C PRO A 398 -18.64 -7.48 -19.21
N GLU A 399 -18.79 -7.93 -17.97
CA GLU A 399 -19.85 -7.45 -17.08
C GLU A 399 -19.73 -5.94 -16.80
N ILE A 400 -18.52 -5.43 -16.56
CA ILE A 400 -18.28 -4.00 -16.39
C ILE A 400 -18.61 -3.25 -17.69
N LYS A 401 -18.13 -3.70 -18.84
CA LYS A 401 -18.36 -3.05 -20.15
C LYS A 401 -19.84 -3.02 -20.53
N GLU A 402 -20.64 -3.99 -20.09
CA GLU A 402 -22.09 -4.01 -20.32
C GLU A 402 -22.87 -3.08 -19.38
N SER A 403 -22.30 -2.66 -18.26
CA SER A 403 -22.95 -1.79 -17.28
C SER A 403 -23.32 -0.41 -17.86
N LEU A 404 -24.34 0.21 -17.29
CA LEU A 404 -24.71 1.58 -17.65
C LEU A 404 -23.66 2.59 -17.20
N ALA A 405 -22.99 2.34 -16.09
CA ALA A 405 -21.92 3.20 -15.58
C ALA A 405 -20.72 3.25 -16.55
N TYR A 406 -20.29 2.10 -17.07
CA TYR A 406 -19.20 2.09 -18.07
C TYR A 406 -19.61 2.80 -19.38
N LYS A 407 -20.84 2.60 -19.84
CA LYS A 407 -21.36 3.22 -21.07
C LYS A 407 -21.58 4.72 -20.95
N ASP A 408 -21.77 5.24 -19.73
CA ASP A 408 -21.95 6.67 -19.44
C ASP A 408 -20.64 7.32 -18.95
N GLY A 409 -19.58 7.23 -19.74
CA GLY A 409 -18.27 7.81 -19.43
C GLY A 409 -17.43 6.96 -18.47
N GLY A 410 -17.38 5.64 -18.70
CA GLY A 410 -16.56 4.74 -17.89
C GLY A 410 -15.11 4.63 -18.38
N MET A 411 -14.20 4.49 -17.42
CA MET A 411 -12.80 4.15 -17.62
C MET A 411 -12.47 2.92 -16.76
N LEU A 412 -12.04 1.83 -17.41
CA LEU A 412 -11.61 0.62 -16.73
C LEU A 412 -10.09 0.48 -16.84
N VAL A 413 -9.43 0.47 -15.70
CA VAL A 413 -8.00 0.25 -15.55
C VAL A 413 -7.74 -1.17 -15.06
N ILE A 414 -6.80 -1.87 -15.67
CA ILE A 414 -6.34 -3.19 -15.27
C ILE A 414 -4.83 -3.15 -15.14
N THR A 415 -4.31 -3.39 -13.93
CA THR A 415 -2.87 -3.40 -13.64
C THR A 415 -2.55 -4.34 -12.49
N SER A 416 -1.26 -4.60 -12.25
CA SER A 416 -0.78 -5.37 -11.09
C SER A 416 -0.18 -4.44 -10.03
N ALA A 417 -0.28 -4.85 -8.76
CA ALA A 417 0.23 -4.08 -7.65
C ALA A 417 1.78 -3.99 -7.67
N GLN A 418 2.45 -5.04 -8.11
CA GLN A 418 3.91 -5.06 -8.34
C GLN A 418 4.29 -6.19 -9.30
N ALA A 419 5.49 -6.11 -9.87
CA ALA A 419 6.13 -7.24 -10.54
C ALA A 419 6.72 -8.22 -9.53
N PRO A 420 7.06 -9.46 -9.93
CA PRO A 420 7.79 -10.38 -9.07
C PRO A 420 9.08 -9.76 -8.53
N GLN A 421 9.32 -9.90 -7.23
CA GLN A 421 10.49 -9.32 -6.57
C GLN A 421 11.57 -10.38 -6.29
N GLU A 422 11.30 -11.64 -6.60
CA GLU A 422 12.21 -12.77 -6.39
C GLU A 422 12.17 -13.74 -7.57
N GLY A 423 13.26 -14.50 -7.73
CA GLY A 423 13.36 -15.52 -8.78
C GLY A 423 13.86 -14.99 -10.13
N GLU A 424 13.72 -15.82 -11.17
CA GLU A 424 14.25 -15.50 -12.52
C GLU A 424 13.52 -14.36 -13.23
N LYS A 425 12.33 -14.01 -12.76
CA LYS A 425 11.46 -12.95 -13.31
C LYS A 425 11.40 -11.72 -12.40
N ALA A 426 12.30 -11.64 -11.43
CA ALA A 426 12.36 -10.50 -10.53
C ALA A 426 12.64 -9.22 -11.30
N ASP A 427 11.84 -8.19 -11.01
CA ASP A 427 11.98 -6.87 -11.57
C ASP A 427 11.79 -5.82 -10.46
N GLU A 428 12.86 -5.16 -10.09
CA GLU A 428 12.89 -4.06 -9.12
C GLU A 428 13.03 -2.70 -9.81
N SER A 429 12.79 -2.64 -11.11
CA SER A 429 12.87 -1.39 -11.86
C SER A 429 11.77 -0.41 -11.42
N GLY A 430 11.97 0.86 -11.70
CA GLY A 430 11.01 1.89 -11.38
C GLY A 430 11.20 3.13 -12.24
N CYS A 431 10.15 3.94 -12.38
CA CYS A 431 10.21 5.17 -13.17
C CYS A 431 9.57 6.36 -12.47
N CYS A 432 9.67 7.46 -13.17
CA CYS A 432 8.82 8.64 -13.05
C CYS A 432 8.84 9.19 -11.65
N ILE A 433 9.78 10.09 -11.34
CA ILE A 433 9.90 10.69 -10.00
C ILE A 433 9.70 9.65 -8.91
N ASN A 434 10.75 8.90 -8.64
CA ASN A 434 10.78 8.09 -7.44
C ASN A 434 11.43 8.91 -6.34
N PRO A 435 10.66 9.54 -5.47
CA PRO A 435 11.22 10.30 -4.37
C PRO A 435 12.01 9.37 -3.45
N VAL A 436 12.94 9.94 -2.70
CA VAL A 436 13.54 9.23 -1.57
C VAL A 436 12.46 9.14 -0.50
N PHE A 437 11.90 7.96 -0.31
CA PHE A 437 10.85 7.74 0.69
C PHE A 437 11.36 7.98 2.10
N PRO A 438 10.68 8.79 2.94
CA PRO A 438 11.20 9.18 4.26
C PRO A 438 11.38 8.00 5.21
N ASN A 439 10.56 6.94 5.07
CA ASN A 439 10.51 5.81 5.99
C ASN A 439 11.39 4.63 5.57
N LEU A 440 12.00 4.68 4.38
CA LEU A 440 12.88 3.62 3.90
C LEU A 440 14.32 4.14 3.74
N PRO A 441 15.32 3.26 3.85
CA PRO A 441 16.68 3.62 3.48
C PRO A 441 16.70 4.10 2.02
N PRO A 442 17.49 5.16 1.71
CA PRO A 442 17.62 5.60 0.33
C PRO A 442 18.14 4.44 -0.53
N PRO A 443 17.62 4.29 -1.77
CA PRO A 443 18.08 3.26 -2.68
C PRO A 443 19.58 3.44 -2.97
N ALA A 444 20.24 2.34 -3.31
CA ALA A 444 21.69 2.35 -3.59
C ALA A 444 22.08 3.21 -4.81
N SER A 445 21.16 3.52 -5.70
CA SER A 445 21.32 4.42 -6.83
C SER A 445 20.77 5.81 -6.51
N GLU A 446 21.59 6.83 -6.62
CA GLU A 446 21.40 8.17 -6.06
C GLU A 446 20.50 9.12 -6.86
N ALA A 447 19.66 8.79 -7.76
CA ALA A 447 18.94 9.84 -8.45
C ALA A 447 17.42 9.59 -8.50
N PRO A 448 16.60 10.59 -8.15
CA PRO A 448 15.24 10.65 -8.64
C PRO A 448 15.34 10.74 -10.18
N VAL A 449 14.87 9.72 -10.87
CA VAL A 449 14.95 9.65 -12.31
C VAL A 449 13.66 10.19 -12.88
N THR A 450 13.73 11.37 -13.48
CA THR A 450 12.71 11.83 -14.42
C THR A 450 13.00 11.14 -15.75
N GLY A 451 12.11 10.28 -16.20
CA GLY A 451 12.28 9.60 -17.50
C GLY A 451 12.54 8.11 -17.39
N PRO A 452 13.48 7.53 -18.15
CA PRO A 452 13.60 6.09 -18.27
C PRO A 452 13.77 5.38 -16.94
N ALA A 453 13.28 4.16 -16.88
CA ALA A 453 13.26 3.31 -15.70
C ALA A 453 14.64 3.22 -15.04
N ARG A 454 14.68 3.33 -13.71
CA ARG A 454 15.86 2.92 -12.94
C ARG A 454 15.84 1.40 -12.74
N GLU A 455 17.02 0.81 -12.62
CA GLU A 455 17.16 -0.65 -12.57
C GLU A 455 16.75 -1.27 -11.23
N THR A 456 16.76 -0.50 -10.13
CA THR A 456 16.52 -1.03 -8.78
C THR A 456 15.74 -0.07 -7.89
N GLY A 457 15.10 -0.61 -6.86
CA GLY A 457 14.40 0.16 -5.82
C GLY A 457 13.00 0.64 -6.21
N GLY A 458 12.43 0.11 -7.30
CA GLY A 458 11.02 0.19 -7.65
C GLY A 458 10.28 -1.10 -7.36
N GLY A 459 9.03 -1.17 -7.79
CA GLY A 459 8.20 -2.37 -7.71
C GLY A 459 8.11 -3.13 -9.03
N GLY A 460 8.91 -2.76 -10.05
CA GLY A 460 9.00 -3.38 -11.35
C GLY A 460 8.00 -2.87 -12.37
N ARG A 461 8.21 -3.24 -13.64
CA ARG A 461 7.33 -2.92 -14.76
C ARG A 461 6.14 -3.87 -14.77
N VAL A 462 4.95 -3.35 -14.54
CA VAL A 462 3.71 -4.13 -14.44
C VAL A 462 2.80 -3.96 -15.66
N GLY A 463 2.93 -2.86 -16.40
CA GLY A 463 2.00 -2.49 -17.46
C GLY A 463 0.63 -2.08 -16.92
N LEU A 464 -0.11 -1.33 -17.73
CA LEU A 464 -1.49 -0.98 -17.43
C LEU A 464 -2.30 -1.03 -18.73
N LEU A 465 -3.43 -1.71 -18.67
CA LEU A 465 -4.41 -1.70 -19.76
C LEU A 465 -5.55 -0.78 -19.41
N LEU A 466 -5.83 0.16 -20.30
CA LEU A 466 -6.90 1.14 -20.19
C LEU A 466 -8.00 0.83 -21.22
N LEU A 467 -9.20 0.55 -20.72
CA LEU A 467 -10.39 0.32 -21.54
C LEU A 467 -11.37 1.47 -21.32
N SER A 468 -11.68 2.21 -22.34
CA SER A 468 -12.64 3.33 -22.28
C SER A 468 -13.16 3.64 -23.68
N PRO A 469 -14.37 4.22 -23.82
CA PRO A 469 -14.81 4.81 -25.10
C PRO A 469 -13.91 5.95 -25.62
N TYR A 470 -13.05 6.48 -24.79
CA TYR A 470 -12.17 7.61 -25.09
C TYR A 470 -10.74 7.21 -25.48
N VAL A 471 -10.43 5.91 -25.57
CA VAL A 471 -9.13 5.41 -26.05
C VAL A 471 -9.30 4.65 -27.36
N GLU A 472 -8.30 4.71 -28.24
CA GLU A 472 -8.30 3.93 -29.49
C GLU A 472 -7.93 2.47 -29.17
N PRO A 473 -8.80 1.51 -29.50
CA PRO A 473 -8.53 0.10 -29.20
C PRO A 473 -7.32 -0.46 -29.97
N GLY A 474 -6.49 -1.26 -29.26
CA GLY A 474 -5.33 -1.92 -29.83
C GLY A 474 -4.11 -1.01 -30.00
N THR A 475 -4.12 0.15 -29.37
CA THR A 475 -2.96 1.05 -29.31
C THR A 475 -2.04 0.72 -28.12
N THR A 476 -0.81 1.20 -28.19
CA THR A 476 0.20 1.03 -27.11
C THR A 476 0.95 2.34 -26.93
N SER A 477 0.97 2.83 -25.70
CA SER A 477 1.81 3.93 -25.28
C SER A 477 3.11 3.43 -24.66
N GLU A 478 4.24 4.04 -25.03
CA GLU A 478 5.55 3.82 -24.42
C GLU A 478 5.92 4.94 -23.43
N THR A 479 5.00 5.85 -23.13
CA THR A 479 5.19 6.88 -22.10
C THR A 479 5.31 6.24 -20.73
N TYR A 480 6.19 6.81 -19.91
CA TYR A 480 6.49 6.28 -18.58
C TYR A 480 5.51 6.79 -17.55
N PHE A 481 4.85 5.86 -16.85
CA PHE A 481 3.87 6.12 -15.81
C PHE A 481 4.08 5.20 -14.61
N ASN A 482 3.48 5.56 -13.47
CA ASN A 482 3.46 4.72 -12.27
C ASN A 482 2.14 4.88 -11.50
N HIS A 483 2.04 4.26 -10.32
CA HIS A 483 0.81 4.35 -9.52
C HIS A 483 0.49 5.77 -9.05
N PHE A 484 1.49 6.64 -8.83
CA PHE A 484 1.24 8.05 -8.55
C PHE A 484 0.68 8.79 -9.77
N SER A 485 1.13 8.44 -10.99
CA SER A 485 0.56 8.99 -12.23
C SER A 485 -0.92 8.64 -12.40
N LEU A 486 -1.32 7.43 -12.01
CA LEU A 486 -2.72 7.03 -12.04
C LEU A 486 -3.55 7.78 -10.97
N LEU A 487 -3.01 8.00 -9.78
CA LEU A 487 -3.65 8.82 -8.75
C LEU A 487 -3.86 10.26 -9.26
N ASP A 488 -2.79 10.91 -9.76
CA ASP A 488 -2.83 12.24 -10.36
C ASP A 488 -3.91 12.34 -11.46
N THR A 489 -3.96 11.34 -12.35
CA THR A 489 -4.98 11.27 -13.41
C THR A 489 -6.40 11.21 -12.84
N ILE A 490 -6.65 10.36 -11.84
CA ILE A 490 -7.99 10.21 -11.25
C ILE A 490 -8.39 11.50 -10.53
N GLU A 491 -7.46 12.14 -9.84
CA GLU A 491 -7.68 13.43 -9.18
C GLU A 491 -8.03 14.52 -10.19
N GLU A 492 -7.30 14.58 -11.30
CA GLU A 492 -7.56 15.54 -12.37
C GLU A 492 -8.92 15.30 -13.03
N LEU A 493 -9.27 14.05 -13.38
CA LEU A 493 -10.55 13.69 -13.99
C LEU A 493 -11.75 14.08 -13.14
N PHE A 494 -11.62 14.03 -11.81
CA PHE A 494 -12.69 14.41 -10.89
C PHE A 494 -12.57 15.85 -10.34
N GLY A 495 -11.58 16.63 -10.79
CA GLY A 495 -11.34 17.99 -10.32
C GLY A 495 -10.96 18.06 -8.84
N LEU A 496 -10.25 17.06 -8.33
CA LEU A 496 -9.78 16.96 -6.95
C LEU A 496 -8.40 17.63 -6.79
N GLU A 497 -8.05 17.96 -5.54
CA GLU A 497 -6.71 18.43 -5.21
C GLU A 497 -5.72 17.26 -5.33
N ARG A 498 -4.52 17.47 -5.87
CA ARG A 498 -3.46 16.46 -5.88
C ARG A 498 -2.88 16.26 -4.49
N ILE A 499 -2.65 14.99 -4.09
CA ILE A 499 -2.16 14.63 -2.76
C ILE A 499 -0.86 13.82 -2.79
N GLY A 500 -0.07 13.95 -1.73
CA GLY A 500 1.18 13.22 -1.54
C GLY A 500 2.07 13.32 -2.77
N TYR A 501 2.69 12.21 -3.17
CA TYR A 501 3.53 12.18 -4.37
C TYR A 501 2.75 12.27 -5.69
N GLY A 502 1.42 12.17 -5.69
CA GLY A 502 0.59 12.56 -6.84
C GLY A 502 0.66 14.06 -7.15
N ALA A 503 1.04 14.89 -6.18
CA ALA A 503 1.21 16.34 -6.33
C ALA A 503 2.59 16.76 -6.85
N GLU A 504 3.51 15.84 -7.10
CA GLU A 504 4.87 16.17 -7.56
C GLU A 504 4.84 16.87 -8.94
N PRO A 505 5.41 18.08 -9.07
CA PRO A 505 5.27 18.90 -10.29
C PRO A 505 5.84 18.27 -11.56
N ALA A 506 6.75 17.32 -11.43
CA ALA A 506 7.35 16.65 -12.57
C ALA A 506 6.70 15.28 -12.86
N LEU A 507 5.70 14.88 -12.09
CA LEU A 507 4.89 13.70 -12.37
C LEU A 507 3.98 13.98 -13.56
N THR A 508 3.83 13.01 -14.46
CA THR A 508 2.94 13.09 -15.60
C THR A 508 1.74 12.18 -15.37
N GLY A 509 0.53 12.73 -15.40
CA GLY A 509 -0.73 11.99 -15.49
C GLY A 509 -1.02 11.55 -16.93
N PHE A 510 -2.14 10.87 -17.15
CA PHE A 510 -2.59 10.50 -18.49
C PHE A 510 -3.20 11.73 -19.15
N ASP A 511 -2.73 12.03 -20.37
CA ASP A 511 -3.12 13.20 -21.13
C ASP A 511 -3.85 12.83 -22.44
N GLU A 512 -4.02 13.79 -23.32
CA GLU A 512 -4.65 13.62 -24.64
C GLU A 512 -3.96 12.56 -25.52
N SER A 513 -2.69 12.22 -25.26
CA SER A 513 -2.00 11.16 -26.00
C SER A 513 -2.51 9.78 -25.63
N ILE A 514 -3.08 9.63 -24.44
CA ILE A 514 -3.72 8.41 -23.94
C ILE A 514 -5.21 8.42 -24.27
N PHE A 515 -5.90 9.55 -24.02
CA PHE A 515 -7.32 9.70 -24.37
C PHE A 515 -7.50 10.17 -25.81
N ASN A 516 -7.18 9.30 -26.75
CA ASN A 516 -6.96 9.60 -28.18
C ASN A 516 -8.11 9.21 -29.12
N ALA A 517 -9.21 8.62 -28.62
CA ALA A 517 -10.35 8.23 -29.45
C ALA A 517 -11.15 9.47 -29.89
N GLY A 518 -11.12 9.76 -31.18
CA GLY A 518 -11.91 10.84 -31.78
C GLY A 518 -11.17 12.15 -31.96
N SER A 519 -9.85 12.20 -31.81
CA SER A 519 -9.01 13.34 -32.21
C SER A 519 -8.77 13.41 -33.71
#